data_06755dd5a469b15795d5ffadd99e12f1
#
_entry.id   06755dd5a469b15795d5ffadd99e12f1
#
_cell.length_a   1.000
_cell.length_b   1.000
_cell.length_c   1.000
_cell.angle_alpha   90.00
_cell.angle_beta   90.00
_cell.angle_gamma   90.00
#
_symmetry.space_group_name_H-M   'P 1'
#
loop_
_entity.id
_entity.type
_entity.pdbx_description
1 polymer ?
#
loop_
_entity_poly.entity_id
_entity_poly.type
_entity_poly.pdbx_seq_one_letter_code
_entity_poly.pdbx_strand_id
1 'polypeptide(L)'
;MLRKILKISKLTAQMTLVMLLGFAISLGIHISVTESTRFPSDNELRSLNNISQDLDQKQSAAVKKSRHSILQILSGYKDDDGFAKMSGTYATHNDRFYALTAAHGIVGECDRTFVAIDNENVFDCIQYVIVDQRIDYAIIEIEKV
;
A
#
# COMPACT_ATOMS: atom_id res chain seq x y z
N MET A 1 31.93 -4.68 52.54
CA MET A 1 31.54 -3.52 51.70
C MET A 1 31.69 -3.86 50.18
N LEU A 2 32.76 -4.42 49.74
CA LEU A 2 33.02 -4.74 48.31
C LEU A 2 31.94 -5.60 47.61
N ARG A 3 31.39 -6.63 48.28
CA ARG A 3 30.34 -7.50 47.72
C ARG A 3 29.00 -6.81 47.43
N LYS A 4 28.66 -5.72 48.11
CA LYS A 4 27.45 -4.93 47.86
C LYS A 4 27.66 -4.04 46.62
N ILE A 5 28.84 -3.48 46.41
CA ILE A 5 29.18 -2.64 45.28
C ILE A 5 29.15 -3.47 43.97
N LEU A 6 29.69 -4.68 43.98
CA LEU A 6 29.65 -5.60 42.85
C LEU A 6 28.23 -6.04 42.46
N LYS A 7 27.32 -6.24 43.41
CA LYS A 7 25.93 -6.57 43.14
C LYS A 7 25.17 -5.38 42.47
N ILE A 8 25.42 -4.16 42.92
CA ILE A 8 24.80 -2.96 42.37
C ILE A 8 25.29 -2.74 40.92
N SER A 9 26.58 -2.93 40.64
CA SER A 9 27.14 -2.77 39.29
C SER A 9 26.59 -3.82 38.31
N LYS A 10 26.36 -5.06 38.73
CA LYS A 10 25.71 -6.09 37.88
C LYS A 10 24.26 -5.76 37.61
N LEU A 11 23.52 -5.24 38.58
CA LEU A 11 22.11 -4.88 38.39
C LEU A 11 21.95 -3.70 37.43
N THR A 12 22.80 -2.68 37.57
CA THR A 12 22.80 -1.52 36.64
C THR A 12 23.20 -1.93 35.24
N ALA A 13 24.17 -2.81 35.06
CA ALA A 13 24.56 -3.31 33.72
C ALA A 13 23.45 -4.14 33.06
N GLN A 14 22.70 -4.94 33.86
CA GLN A 14 21.56 -5.67 33.31
C GLN A 14 20.39 -4.74 32.93
N MET A 15 20.10 -3.70 33.70
CA MET A 15 19.07 -2.74 33.35
C MET A 15 19.41 -1.94 32.09
N THR A 16 20.66 -1.50 31.94
CA THR A 16 21.09 -0.81 30.72
C THR A 16 21.03 -1.71 29.49
N LEU A 17 21.37 -2.98 29.61
CA LEU A 17 21.27 -3.94 28.49
C LEU A 17 19.82 -4.14 28.04
N VAL A 18 18.89 -4.29 28.99
CA VAL A 18 17.46 -4.44 28.70
C VAL A 18 16.88 -3.19 28.02
N MET A 19 17.26 -1.99 28.49
CA MET A 19 16.85 -0.73 27.84
C MET A 19 17.39 -0.60 26.41
N LEU A 20 18.64 -0.96 26.18
CA LEU A 20 19.25 -0.92 24.83
C LEU A 20 18.58 -1.91 23.88
N LEU A 21 18.28 -3.12 24.34
CA LEU A 21 17.54 -4.12 23.56
C LEU A 21 16.12 -3.64 23.24
N GLY A 22 15.41 -3.08 24.20
CA GLY A 22 14.06 -2.52 24.00
C GLY A 22 14.05 -1.39 22.98
N PHE A 23 15.05 -0.49 23.06
CA PHE A 23 15.21 0.60 22.10
C PHE A 23 15.53 0.10 20.69
N ALA A 24 16.40 -0.90 20.54
CA ALA A 24 16.75 -1.50 19.24
C ALA A 24 15.54 -2.19 18.58
N ILE A 25 14.72 -2.91 19.38
CA ILE A 25 13.50 -3.55 18.88
C ILE A 25 12.48 -2.48 18.46
N SER A 26 12.29 -1.43 19.24
CA SER A 26 11.38 -0.32 18.92
C SER A 26 11.78 0.40 17.64
N LEU A 27 13.09 0.68 17.45
CA LEU A 27 13.62 1.27 16.23
C LEU A 27 13.40 0.35 15.02
N GLY A 28 13.65 -0.96 15.17
CA GLY A 28 13.44 -1.94 14.10
C GLY A 28 11.97 -2.02 13.66
N ILE A 29 11.04 -2.00 14.61
CA ILE A 29 9.60 -1.98 14.31
C ILE A 29 9.21 -0.67 13.62
N HIS A 30 9.72 0.46 14.08
CA HIS A 30 9.39 1.77 13.50
C HIS A 30 9.88 1.89 12.06
N ILE A 31 11.11 1.44 11.77
CA ILE A 31 11.66 1.43 10.40
C ILE A 31 10.81 0.51 9.49
N SER A 32 10.44 -0.68 9.96
CA SER A 32 9.63 -1.62 9.17
C SER A 32 8.23 -1.09 8.86
N VAL A 33 7.61 -0.37 9.80
CA VAL A 33 6.28 0.23 9.60
C VAL A 33 6.36 1.40 8.62
N THR A 34 7.39 2.25 8.71
CA THR A 34 7.54 3.38 7.79
C THR A 34 7.86 2.94 6.35
N GLU A 35 8.64 1.86 6.15
CA GLU A 35 8.86 1.33 4.80
C GLU A 35 7.59 0.74 4.18
N SER A 36 6.71 0.11 4.98
CA SER A 36 5.48 -0.50 4.45
C SER A 36 4.39 0.52 4.08
N THR A 37 4.49 1.76 4.56
CA THR A 37 3.50 2.82 4.31
C THR A 37 3.97 3.88 3.31
N ARG A 38 5.21 3.79 2.83
CA ARG A 38 5.75 4.71 1.84
C ARG A 38 5.12 4.47 0.47
N PHE A 39 4.76 5.55 -0.23
CA PHE A 39 4.30 5.47 -1.61
C PHE A 39 5.40 4.82 -2.48
N PRO A 40 5.09 3.76 -3.24
CA PRO A 40 6.08 3.08 -4.05
C PRO A 40 6.66 4.01 -5.12
N SER A 41 7.95 3.96 -5.32
CA SER A 41 8.60 4.67 -6.41
C SER A 41 8.23 4.04 -7.77
N ASP A 42 8.36 4.80 -8.86
CA ASP A 42 8.12 4.30 -10.23
C ASP A 42 8.89 3.02 -10.55
N ASN A 43 10.09 2.87 -10.00
CA ASN A 43 10.91 1.67 -10.19
C ASN A 43 10.34 0.46 -9.43
N GLU A 44 9.78 0.66 -8.26
CA GLU A 44 9.10 -0.39 -7.48
C GLU A 44 7.79 -0.80 -8.14
N LEU A 45 7.02 0.17 -8.66
CA LEU A 45 5.81 -0.12 -9.45
C LEU A 45 6.15 -0.93 -10.70
N ARG A 46 7.24 -0.60 -11.39
CA ARG A 46 7.71 -1.36 -12.56
C ARG A 46 8.26 -2.75 -12.22
N SER A 47 8.85 -2.94 -11.04
CA SER A 47 9.37 -4.25 -10.60
C SER A 47 8.24 -5.25 -10.31
N LEU A 48 7.05 -4.80 -9.93
CA LEU A 48 5.86 -5.64 -9.78
C LEU A 48 5.46 -6.31 -11.10
N ASN A 49 5.78 -5.70 -12.23
CA ASN A 49 5.55 -6.23 -13.57
C ASN A 49 6.28 -7.57 -13.82
N ASN A 50 7.54 -7.69 -13.39
CA ASN A 50 8.33 -8.90 -13.62
C ASN A 50 7.78 -10.12 -12.86
N ILE A 51 7.22 -9.91 -11.66
CA ILE A 51 6.58 -10.98 -10.87
C ILE A 51 5.27 -11.43 -11.54
N SER A 52 4.55 -10.49 -12.14
CA SER A 52 3.31 -10.75 -12.87
C SER A 52 3.53 -11.64 -14.09
N GLN A 53 4.58 -11.41 -14.87
CA GLN A 53 4.88 -12.18 -16.09
C GLN A 53 5.21 -13.67 -15.78
N ASP A 54 5.93 -13.95 -14.70
CA ASP A 54 6.24 -15.34 -14.31
C ASP A 54 5.00 -16.11 -13.84
N LEU A 55 4.06 -15.44 -13.17
CA LEU A 55 2.79 -16.01 -12.76
C LEU A 55 1.86 -16.28 -13.95
N ASP A 56 1.88 -15.45 -14.97
CA ASP A 56 1.03 -15.58 -16.15
C ASP A 56 1.33 -16.83 -16.99
N GLN A 57 2.58 -17.28 -17.00
CA GLN A 57 2.94 -18.52 -17.72
C GLN A 57 2.36 -19.78 -17.09
N LYS A 58 2.02 -19.74 -15.79
CA LYS A 58 1.57 -20.91 -14.99
C LYS A 58 0.05 -20.98 -14.78
N GLN A 59 -0.70 -19.94 -15.15
CA GLN A 59 -2.13 -19.86 -14.87
C GLN A 59 -3.01 -20.29 -16.05
N SER A 60 -4.22 -20.81 -15.75
CA SER A 60 -5.21 -21.18 -16.77
C SER A 60 -5.71 -19.94 -17.54
N ALA A 61 -6.16 -20.14 -18.78
CA ALA A 61 -6.68 -19.06 -19.64
C ALA A 61 -7.84 -18.29 -18.99
N ALA A 62 -8.66 -18.95 -18.17
CA ALA A 62 -9.76 -18.31 -17.42
C ALA A 62 -9.24 -17.34 -16.36
N VAL A 63 -8.21 -17.73 -15.61
CA VAL A 63 -7.56 -16.88 -14.61
C VAL A 63 -6.86 -15.69 -15.29
N LYS A 64 -6.18 -15.91 -16.41
CA LYS A 64 -5.59 -14.83 -17.20
C LYS A 64 -6.65 -13.80 -17.62
N LYS A 65 -7.78 -14.25 -18.14
CA LYS A 65 -8.86 -13.35 -18.59
C LYS A 65 -9.49 -12.57 -17.44
N SER A 66 -9.71 -13.18 -16.28
CA SER A 66 -10.27 -12.47 -15.11
C SER A 66 -9.30 -11.48 -14.49
N ARG A 67 -8.01 -11.70 -14.62
CA ARG A 67 -6.96 -10.83 -14.09
C ARG A 67 -6.96 -9.44 -14.74
N HIS A 68 -7.24 -9.36 -16.04
CA HIS A 68 -7.38 -8.10 -16.76
C HIS A 68 -8.57 -7.23 -16.30
N SER A 69 -9.48 -7.80 -15.50
CA SER A 69 -10.62 -7.06 -14.95
C SER A 69 -10.38 -6.55 -13.53
N ILE A 70 -9.28 -6.97 -12.90
CA ILE A 70 -8.94 -6.58 -11.54
C ILE A 70 -7.99 -5.38 -11.59
N LEU A 71 -8.44 -4.29 -10.97
CA LEU A 71 -7.64 -3.08 -10.81
C LEU A 71 -6.95 -3.08 -9.46
N GLN A 72 -5.76 -2.49 -9.41
CA GLN A 72 -5.11 -2.07 -8.20
C GLN A 72 -5.23 -0.55 -8.09
N ILE A 73 -5.76 -0.06 -6.98
CA ILE A 73 -5.96 1.36 -6.74
C ILE A 73 -5.06 1.77 -5.59
N LEU A 74 -4.33 2.85 -5.77
CA LEU A 74 -3.46 3.47 -4.78
C LEU A 74 -3.99 4.87 -4.49
N SER A 75 -4.40 5.13 -3.26
CA SER A 75 -4.86 6.45 -2.81
C SER A 75 -3.89 6.99 -1.76
N GLY A 76 -3.19 8.07 -2.07
CA GLY A 76 -2.21 8.71 -1.18
C GLY A 76 -2.88 9.60 -0.14
N TYR A 77 -2.38 9.57 1.11
CA TYR A 77 -2.83 10.47 2.17
C TYR A 77 -2.49 11.92 1.83
N LYS A 78 -3.33 12.86 2.27
CA LYS A 78 -3.15 14.29 1.97
C LYS A 78 -1.90 14.88 2.59
N ASP A 79 -1.61 14.52 3.83
CA ASP A 79 -0.57 15.13 4.66
C ASP A 79 0.60 14.19 4.98
N ASP A 80 0.69 13.04 4.29
CA ASP A 80 1.68 12.00 4.55
C ASP A 80 2.17 11.40 3.23
N ASP A 81 3.37 10.82 3.23
CA ASP A 81 3.91 10.02 2.12
C ASP A 81 3.30 8.61 2.05
N GLY A 82 2.36 8.30 2.95
CA GLY A 82 1.63 7.04 2.99
C GLY A 82 0.54 6.92 1.91
N PHE A 83 0.09 5.70 1.67
CA PHE A 83 -1.01 5.41 0.76
C PHE A 83 -1.85 4.23 1.25
N ALA A 84 -3.13 4.23 0.87
CA ALA A 84 -3.99 3.06 0.97
C ALA A 84 -3.96 2.30 -0.36
N LYS A 85 -3.95 0.97 -0.28
CA LYS A 85 -3.97 0.08 -1.43
C LYS A 85 -5.25 -0.76 -1.38
N MET A 86 -5.97 -0.78 -2.49
CA MET A 86 -7.21 -1.53 -2.60
C MET A 86 -7.37 -2.16 -3.98
N SER A 87 -8.29 -3.11 -4.08
CA SER A 87 -8.69 -3.70 -5.35
C SER A 87 -9.94 -3.02 -5.88
N GLY A 88 -10.08 -2.99 -7.19
CA GLY A 88 -11.26 -2.47 -7.85
C GLY A 88 -11.63 -3.29 -9.08
N THR A 89 -12.74 -2.91 -9.69
CA THR A 89 -13.23 -3.51 -10.93
C THR A 89 -13.35 -2.42 -12.00
N TYR A 90 -12.92 -2.73 -13.19
CA TYR A 90 -13.01 -1.86 -14.34
C TYR A 90 -14.42 -1.84 -14.93
N ALA A 91 -14.91 -0.67 -15.31
CA ALA A 91 -16.16 -0.49 -16.01
C ALA A 91 -16.05 0.60 -17.07
N THR A 92 -16.87 0.50 -18.11
CA THR A 92 -16.98 1.54 -19.16
C THR A 92 -18.41 1.97 -19.33
N HIS A 93 -18.66 3.26 -19.54
CA HIS A 93 -19.96 3.80 -19.83
C HIS A 93 -19.82 5.09 -20.67
N ASN A 94 -20.51 5.18 -21.82
CA ASN A 94 -20.47 6.34 -22.73
C ASN A 94 -19.03 6.80 -23.08
N ASP A 95 -18.18 5.87 -23.50
CA ASP A 95 -16.77 6.10 -23.84
C ASP A 95 -15.90 6.70 -22.72
N ARG A 96 -16.38 6.58 -21.49
CA ARG A 96 -15.61 6.91 -20.28
C ARG A 96 -15.25 5.64 -19.52
N PHE A 97 -14.19 5.74 -18.77
CA PHE A 97 -13.56 4.63 -18.06
C PHE A 97 -13.66 4.85 -16.55
N TYR A 98 -14.02 3.81 -15.83
CA TYR A 98 -14.28 3.90 -14.39
C TYR A 98 -13.63 2.75 -13.64
N ALA A 99 -13.17 3.04 -12.45
CA ALA A 99 -12.81 2.06 -11.44
C ALA A 99 -13.86 2.08 -10.32
N LEU A 100 -14.40 0.90 -10.01
CA LEU A 100 -15.34 0.70 -8.92
C LEU A 100 -14.60 0.04 -7.75
N THR A 101 -14.71 0.60 -6.57
CA THR A 101 -13.97 0.13 -5.39
C THR A 101 -14.71 0.45 -4.09
N ALA A 102 -14.13 0.04 -2.95
CA ALA A 102 -14.62 0.38 -1.63
C ALA A 102 -14.23 1.82 -1.24
N ALA A 103 -15.16 2.56 -0.66
CA ALA A 103 -14.93 3.97 -0.30
C ALA A 103 -13.94 4.14 0.85
N HIS A 104 -13.88 3.18 1.80
CA HIS A 104 -12.97 3.28 2.95
C HIS A 104 -11.48 3.32 2.56
N GLY A 105 -11.13 2.84 1.36
CA GLY A 105 -9.77 2.90 0.85
C GLY A 105 -9.42 4.23 0.18
N ILE A 106 -10.38 5.13 -0.06
CA ILE A 106 -10.13 6.47 -0.58
C ILE A 106 -9.76 7.38 0.58
N VAL A 107 -8.47 7.65 0.70
CA VAL A 107 -7.90 8.39 1.84
C VAL A 107 -7.37 9.78 1.45
N GLY A 108 -7.26 10.05 0.17
CA GLY A 108 -6.76 11.32 -0.38
C GLY A 108 -7.62 11.89 -1.48
N GLU A 109 -7.11 12.91 -2.11
CA GLU A 109 -7.75 13.57 -3.25
C GLU A 109 -7.46 12.83 -4.57
N CYS A 110 -8.19 13.16 -5.64
CA CYS A 110 -8.09 12.47 -6.93
C CYS A 110 -6.69 12.62 -7.58
N ASP A 111 -6.04 13.76 -7.41
CA ASP A 111 -4.68 14.03 -7.90
C ASP A 111 -3.59 13.14 -7.23
N ARG A 112 -3.95 12.47 -6.15
CA ARG A 112 -3.10 11.49 -5.44
C ARG A 112 -3.65 10.06 -5.51
N THR A 113 -4.55 9.81 -6.46
CA THR A 113 -5.14 8.48 -6.65
C THR A 113 -4.81 7.95 -8.04
N PHE A 114 -4.23 6.75 -8.07
CA PHE A 114 -3.77 6.09 -9.28
C PHE A 114 -4.43 4.72 -9.40
N VAL A 115 -4.74 4.33 -10.63
CA VAL A 115 -5.34 3.03 -10.94
C VAL A 115 -4.41 2.27 -11.86
N ALA A 116 -3.93 1.12 -11.42
CA ALA A 116 -3.09 0.23 -12.21
C ALA A 116 -3.92 -0.92 -12.77
N ILE A 117 -3.79 -1.12 -14.08
CA ILE A 117 -4.35 -2.26 -14.82
C ILE A 117 -3.18 -3.15 -15.23
N ASP A 118 -3.22 -4.43 -14.87
CA ASP A 118 -2.22 -5.44 -15.24
C ASP A 118 -0.77 -5.13 -14.84
N ASN A 119 -0.55 -4.26 -13.85
CA ASN A 119 0.75 -3.75 -13.42
C ASN A 119 1.61 -3.08 -14.53
N GLU A 120 1.07 -2.90 -15.74
CA GLU A 120 1.79 -2.32 -16.87
C GLU A 120 1.35 -0.88 -17.14
N ASN A 121 0.08 -0.60 -16.91
CA ASN A 121 -0.51 0.68 -17.18
C ASN A 121 -1.04 1.30 -15.90
N VAL A 122 -0.58 2.51 -15.62
CA VAL A 122 -1.05 3.32 -14.50
C VAL A 122 -1.82 4.50 -15.09
N PHE A 123 -3.03 4.71 -14.61
CA PHE A 123 -3.95 5.75 -15.04
C PHE A 123 -4.21 6.69 -13.89
N ASP A 124 -4.22 7.97 -14.19
CA ASP A 124 -4.55 9.00 -13.23
C ASP A 124 -6.06 9.06 -12.99
N CYS A 125 -6.45 9.43 -11.78
CA CYS A 125 -7.82 9.76 -11.47
C CYS A 125 -8.17 11.10 -12.12
N ILE A 126 -9.27 11.13 -12.89
CA ILE A 126 -9.83 12.39 -13.44
C ILE A 126 -10.72 13.05 -12.40
N GLN A 127 -11.62 12.27 -11.79
CA GLN A 127 -12.50 12.72 -10.72
C GLN A 127 -13.11 11.56 -9.94
N TYR A 128 -13.50 11.84 -8.71
CA TYR A 128 -14.41 10.99 -7.96
C TYR A 128 -15.85 11.30 -8.38
N VAL A 129 -16.51 10.34 -9.02
CA VAL A 129 -17.92 10.46 -9.42
C VAL A 129 -18.83 10.27 -8.21
N ILE A 130 -18.54 9.27 -7.40
CA ILE A 130 -19.21 8.96 -6.14
C ILE A 130 -18.17 8.46 -5.14
N VAL A 131 -18.27 8.92 -3.90
CA VAL A 131 -17.60 8.32 -2.74
C VAL A 131 -18.62 8.32 -1.59
N ASP A 132 -19.24 7.18 -1.32
CA ASP A 132 -20.21 7.03 -0.23
C ASP A 132 -19.67 6.09 0.85
N GLN A 133 -19.20 6.68 1.94
CA GLN A 133 -18.65 5.95 3.09
C GLN A 133 -19.70 5.12 3.86
N ARG A 134 -20.99 5.44 3.72
CA ARG A 134 -22.06 4.75 4.47
C ARG A 134 -22.34 3.36 3.90
N ILE A 135 -22.27 3.24 2.58
CA ILE A 135 -22.45 1.96 1.88
C ILE A 135 -21.14 1.39 1.37
N ASP A 136 -20.02 2.03 1.73
CA ASP A 136 -18.65 1.64 1.37
C ASP A 136 -18.44 1.43 -0.13
N TYR A 137 -18.82 2.42 -0.93
CA TYR A 137 -18.76 2.34 -2.38
C TYR A 137 -18.20 3.61 -3.00
N ALA A 138 -17.28 3.44 -3.98
CA ALA A 138 -16.71 4.53 -4.74
C ALA A 138 -16.65 4.22 -6.23
N ILE A 139 -16.88 5.25 -7.06
CA ILE A 139 -16.64 5.27 -8.50
C ILE A 139 -15.62 6.37 -8.80
N ILE A 140 -14.54 5.96 -9.44
CA ILE A 140 -13.45 6.83 -9.86
C ILE A 140 -13.49 6.88 -11.40
N GLU A 141 -13.61 8.05 -11.99
CA GLU A 141 -13.36 8.23 -13.42
C GLU A 141 -11.84 8.30 -13.64
N ILE A 142 -11.34 7.51 -14.57
CA ILE A 142 -9.91 7.43 -14.89
C ILE A 142 -9.66 7.82 -16.34
N GLU A 143 -8.41 8.09 -16.68
CA GLU A 143 -8.00 8.35 -18.03
C GLU A 143 -8.37 7.20 -18.98
N LYS A 144 -8.38 7.49 -20.27
CA LYS A 144 -8.69 6.51 -21.30
C LYS A 144 -7.63 5.40 -21.32
N VAL A 145 -8.08 4.18 -21.16
CA VAL A 145 -7.28 2.95 -21.24
C VAL A 145 -6.92 2.61 -22.67
#